data_7f871cf90b0b62f88d9774ef85124374
#
_entry.id   7f871cf90b0b62f88d9774ef85124374
#
_cell.length_a   1.000
_cell.length_b   1.000
_cell.length_c   1.000
_cell.angle_alpha   90.00
_cell.angle_beta   90.00
_cell.angle_gamma   90.00
#
_symmetry.space_group_name_H-M   'P 1'
#
loop_
_entity.id
_entity.type
_entity.pdbx_description
1 polymer ?
#
loop_
_entity_poly.entity_id
_entity_poly.type
_entity_poly.pdbx_seq_one_letter_code
_entity_poly.pdbx_strand_id
1 'polypeptide(L)'
;MKLWGALTVCLAAGCSAPPQAAQTGERSRQEVALLREQSVLDALNRLRTDPQAFADLMDARIPFYQGQLLRLPGRKPLATREGVAALTEAVDALDDVKPLSALQFSPALHRAAAAHGRDIGARGVVSHEGSGGSTPSDRMKQFAGATGATGEAISFGLDEPEDIIIELVVDDGVPSRAHRKLLLSPDFHFAAVACVPHSYYNTVCVIDLAHSAGNARAR
;
A
#
# COMPACT_ATOMS: atom_id res chain seq x y z
N MET A 1 -32.41 1.19 -66.89
CA MET A 1 -31.78 1.77 -65.70
C MET A 1 -32.00 0.73 -64.58
N LYS A 2 -30.94 -0.01 -64.17
CA LYS A 2 -30.97 -1.01 -63.12
C LYS A 2 -30.25 -0.46 -61.91
N LEU A 3 -30.97 -0.23 -60.80
CA LEU A 3 -30.42 0.18 -59.51
C LEU A 3 -29.96 -1.06 -58.76
N TRP A 4 -28.69 -1.16 -58.46
CA TRP A 4 -28.09 -2.13 -57.55
C TRP A 4 -28.07 -1.55 -56.15
N GLY A 5 -28.84 -2.16 -55.23
CA GLY A 5 -28.75 -1.87 -53.80
C GLY A 5 -27.64 -2.74 -53.19
N ALA A 6 -26.61 -2.06 -52.63
CA ALA A 6 -25.57 -2.73 -51.84
C ALA A 6 -26.08 -3.01 -50.46
N LEU A 7 -26.18 -4.30 -50.11
CA LEU A 7 -26.47 -4.76 -48.72
C LEU A 7 -25.20 -4.75 -47.91
N THR A 8 -25.08 -3.79 -47.01
CA THR A 8 -23.97 -3.76 -46.03
C THR A 8 -24.29 -4.72 -44.87
N VAL A 9 -23.60 -5.85 -44.82
CA VAL A 9 -23.68 -6.78 -43.71
C VAL A 9 -22.77 -6.25 -42.59
N CYS A 10 -23.37 -5.73 -41.51
CA CYS A 10 -22.63 -5.45 -40.26
C CYS A 10 -22.35 -6.76 -39.53
N LEU A 11 -21.11 -7.22 -39.56
CA LEU A 11 -20.62 -8.26 -38.65
C LEU A 11 -20.56 -7.71 -37.23
N ALA A 12 -21.52 -8.05 -36.39
CA ALA A 12 -21.46 -7.83 -34.95
C ALA A 12 -20.42 -8.78 -34.35
N ALA A 13 -19.24 -8.27 -34.00
CA ALA A 13 -18.28 -8.98 -33.18
C ALA A 13 -18.91 -9.19 -31.79
N GLY A 14 -19.36 -10.40 -31.51
CA GLY A 14 -19.93 -10.77 -30.22
C GLY A 14 -18.84 -10.74 -29.13
N CYS A 15 -18.85 -9.73 -28.27
CA CYS A 15 -18.13 -9.76 -27.03
C CYS A 15 -18.78 -10.80 -26.11
N SER A 16 -18.25 -12.02 -26.08
CA SER A 16 -18.68 -13.05 -25.15
C SER A 16 -18.24 -12.68 -23.75
N ALA A 17 -19.18 -12.55 -22.81
CA ALA A 17 -18.86 -12.36 -21.40
C ALA A 17 -18.09 -13.62 -20.88
N PRO A 18 -17.12 -13.44 -19.97
CA PRO A 18 -16.39 -14.57 -19.40
C PRO A 18 -17.34 -15.52 -18.65
N PRO A 19 -17.01 -16.83 -18.58
CA PRO A 19 -17.85 -17.81 -17.91
C PRO A 19 -18.02 -17.50 -16.41
N GLN A 20 -19.19 -17.79 -15.85
CA GLN A 20 -19.57 -17.47 -14.46
C GLN A 20 -18.54 -17.92 -13.42
N ALA A 21 -17.90 -19.09 -13.59
CA ALA A 21 -16.86 -19.58 -12.68
C ALA A 21 -15.60 -18.67 -12.64
N ALA A 22 -15.21 -18.08 -13.77
CA ALA A 22 -14.10 -17.15 -13.83
C ALA A 22 -14.45 -15.83 -13.12
N GLN A 23 -15.67 -15.33 -13.26
CA GLN A 23 -16.16 -14.12 -12.56
C GLN A 23 -16.23 -14.32 -11.04
N THR A 24 -16.65 -15.50 -10.57
CA THR A 24 -16.71 -15.84 -9.14
C THR A 24 -15.31 -15.91 -8.54
N GLY A 25 -14.34 -16.52 -9.21
CA GLY A 25 -12.96 -16.61 -8.76
C GLY A 25 -12.23 -15.24 -8.75
N GLU A 26 -12.59 -14.35 -9.67
CA GLU A 26 -12.04 -13.01 -9.72
C GLU A 26 -12.60 -12.10 -8.60
N ARG A 27 -13.92 -12.19 -8.35
CA ARG A 27 -14.56 -11.50 -7.22
C ARG A 27 -13.98 -11.92 -5.88
N SER A 28 -13.77 -13.22 -5.65
CA SER A 28 -13.17 -13.73 -4.41
C SER A 28 -11.74 -13.21 -4.21
N ARG A 29 -10.93 -13.16 -5.28
CA ARG A 29 -9.56 -12.60 -5.20
C ARG A 29 -9.56 -11.11 -4.91
N GLN A 30 -10.48 -10.36 -5.52
CA GLN A 30 -10.63 -8.93 -5.27
C GLN A 30 -11.07 -8.65 -3.84
N GLU A 31 -12.00 -9.44 -3.30
CA GLU A 31 -12.46 -9.33 -1.92
C GLU A 31 -11.33 -9.60 -0.92
N VAL A 32 -10.54 -10.66 -1.14
CA VAL A 32 -9.36 -10.97 -0.31
C VAL A 32 -8.33 -9.83 -0.35
N ALA A 33 -8.10 -9.23 -1.53
CA ALA A 33 -7.19 -8.10 -1.67
C ALA A 33 -7.69 -6.88 -0.88
N LEU A 34 -8.97 -6.55 -0.97
CA LEU A 34 -9.56 -5.42 -0.23
C LEU A 34 -9.52 -5.64 1.29
N LEU A 35 -9.79 -6.87 1.77
CA LEU A 35 -9.67 -7.20 3.19
C LEU A 35 -8.23 -7.05 3.69
N ARG A 36 -7.25 -7.44 2.89
CA ARG A 36 -5.83 -7.24 3.21
C ARG A 36 -5.47 -5.76 3.30
N GLU A 37 -5.86 -4.96 2.31
CA GLU A 37 -5.62 -3.52 2.28
C GLU A 37 -6.23 -2.82 3.49
N GLN A 38 -7.46 -3.20 3.87
CA GLN A 38 -8.11 -2.71 5.09
C GLN A 38 -7.32 -3.11 6.33
N SER A 39 -6.84 -4.36 6.41
CA SER A 39 -6.04 -4.82 7.55
C SER A 39 -4.71 -4.09 7.69
N VAL A 40 -4.08 -3.67 6.58
CA VAL A 40 -2.87 -2.82 6.60
C VAL A 40 -3.20 -1.42 7.15
N LEU A 41 -4.32 -0.83 6.73
CA LEU A 41 -4.77 0.47 7.26
C LEU A 41 -5.12 0.36 8.75
N ASP A 42 -5.73 -0.74 9.18
CA ASP A 42 -6.04 -0.99 10.59
C ASP A 42 -4.76 -1.15 11.42
N ALA A 43 -3.72 -1.82 10.90
CA ALA A 43 -2.42 -1.91 11.55
C ALA A 43 -1.74 -0.53 11.67
N LEU A 44 -1.80 0.29 10.62
CA LEU A 44 -1.33 1.68 10.67
C LEU A 44 -2.09 2.51 11.69
N ASN A 45 -3.40 2.35 11.76
CA ASN A 45 -4.22 3.07 12.74
C ASN A 45 -3.95 2.60 14.18
N ARG A 46 -3.66 1.31 14.40
CA ARG A 46 -3.20 0.83 15.72
C ARG A 46 -1.86 1.47 16.12
N LEU A 47 -0.88 1.50 15.22
CA LEU A 47 0.38 2.21 15.45
C LEU A 47 0.14 3.67 15.89
N ARG A 48 -0.79 4.37 15.25
CA ARG A 48 -1.05 5.79 15.52
C ARG A 48 -1.83 6.01 16.82
N THR A 49 -2.84 5.18 17.08
CA THR A 49 -3.74 5.37 18.23
C THR A 49 -3.21 4.76 19.52
N ASP A 50 -2.35 3.76 19.42
CA ASP A 50 -1.75 3.07 20.56
C ASP A 50 -0.30 2.64 20.23
N PRO A 51 0.63 3.61 20.13
CA PRO A 51 2.02 3.34 19.77
C PRO A 51 2.74 2.42 20.75
N GLN A 52 2.40 2.46 22.07
CA GLN A 52 3.00 1.61 23.07
C GLN A 52 2.60 0.14 22.86
N ALA A 53 1.30 -0.15 22.69
CA ALA A 53 0.86 -1.51 22.36
C ALA A 53 1.44 -2.01 21.03
N PHE A 54 1.72 -1.11 20.09
CA PHE A 54 2.40 -1.48 18.84
C PHE A 54 3.90 -1.75 19.08
N ALA A 55 4.56 -1.02 19.98
CA ALA A 55 5.93 -1.29 20.42
C ALA A 55 6.05 -2.66 21.08
N ASP A 56 5.12 -3.05 21.96
CA ASP A 56 5.08 -4.38 22.59
C ASP A 56 5.00 -5.51 21.52
N LEU A 57 4.20 -5.30 20.47
CA LEU A 57 4.10 -6.23 19.34
C LEU A 57 5.43 -6.36 18.58
N MET A 58 6.18 -5.27 18.46
CA MET A 58 7.50 -5.25 17.83
C MET A 58 8.54 -5.90 18.74
N ASP A 59 8.56 -5.59 20.03
CA ASP A 59 9.49 -6.13 21.04
C ASP A 59 9.41 -7.66 21.08
N ALA A 60 8.20 -8.22 20.99
CA ALA A 60 7.98 -9.66 20.94
C ALA A 60 8.70 -10.38 19.78
N ARG A 61 9.24 -9.63 18.80
CA ARG A 61 10.02 -10.18 17.68
C ARG A 61 11.52 -10.27 17.95
N ILE A 62 12.04 -9.59 18.97
CA ILE A 62 13.47 -9.57 19.33
C ILE A 62 14.06 -10.98 19.45
N PRO A 63 13.41 -11.95 20.15
CA PRO A 63 13.96 -13.30 20.32
C PRO A 63 14.13 -14.09 19.00
N PHE A 64 13.50 -13.64 17.92
CA PHE A 64 13.55 -14.31 16.63
C PHE A 64 14.67 -13.80 15.72
N TYR A 65 15.47 -12.83 16.17
CA TYR A 65 16.64 -12.36 15.42
C TYR A 65 17.84 -13.31 15.63
N GLN A 66 18.50 -13.62 14.53
CA GLN A 66 19.77 -14.36 14.49
C GLN A 66 20.77 -13.54 13.63
N GLY A 67 21.49 -12.63 14.27
CA GLY A 67 22.30 -11.63 13.56
C GLY A 67 21.41 -10.70 12.73
N GLN A 68 21.62 -10.70 11.42
CA GLN A 68 20.83 -9.90 10.49
C GLN A 68 19.61 -10.64 9.87
N LEU A 69 19.24 -11.80 10.43
CA LEU A 69 18.10 -12.58 9.95
C LEU A 69 16.99 -12.59 11.01
N LEU A 70 15.80 -12.13 10.63
CA LEU A 70 14.58 -12.31 11.41
C LEU A 70 13.90 -13.62 10.97
N ARG A 71 13.68 -14.55 11.93
CA ARG A 71 13.12 -15.88 11.70
C ARG A 71 11.82 -16.08 12.48
N LEU A 72 10.76 -15.46 12.03
CA LEU A 72 9.44 -15.65 12.63
C LEU A 72 8.90 -17.07 12.36
N PRO A 73 8.21 -17.70 13.33
CA PRO A 73 7.60 -19.01 13.13
C PRO A 73 6.62 -19.02 11.95
N GLY A 74 6.73 -20.06 11.11
CA GLY A 74 5.85 -20.23 9.94
C GLY A 74 6.10 -19.26 8.78
N ARG A 75 7.13 -18.42 8.83
CA ARG A 75 7.44 -17.41 7.82
C ARG A 75 8.80 -17.64 7.19
N LYS A 76 8.99 -17.09 5.99
CA LYS A 76 10.33 -17.06 5.37
C LYS A 76 11.24 -16.13 6.17
N PRO A 77 12.53 -16.49 6.36
CA PRO A 77 13.48 -15.58 6.98
C PRO A 77 13.59 -14.27 6.23
N LEU A 78 13.58 -13.16 6.95
CA LEU A 78 13.78 -11.83 6.42
C LEU A 78 15.20 -11.36 6.70
N ALA A 79 15.96 -11.02 5.66
CA ALA A 79 17.27 -10.41 5.79
C ALA A 79 17.13 -8.92 6.10
N THR A 80 17.85 -8.47 7.13
CA THR A 80 17.91 -7.09 7.56
C THR A 80 19.33 -6.54 7.43
N ARG A 81 19.49 -5.23 7.41
CA ARG A 81 20.80 -4.56 7.32
C ARG A 81 21.42 -4.28 8.69
N GLU A 82 20.59 -3.80 9.61
CA GLU A 82 21.00 -3.37 10.94
C GLU A 82 20.70 -4.42 12.03
N GLY A 83 19.97 -5.49 11.65
CA GLY A 83 19.60 -6.56 12.59
C GLY A 83 18.63 -6.08 13.67
N VAL A 84 18.73 -6.70 14.85
CA VAL A 84 17.85 -6.37 15.98
C VAL A 84 18.00 -4.92 16.45
N ALA A 85 19.13 -4.27 16.20
CA ALA A 85 19.40 -2.92 16.69
C ALA A 85 18.38 -1.88 16.12
N ALA A 86 18.02 -2.02 14.82
CA ALA A 86 17.02 -1.13 14.24
C ALA A 86 15.62 -1.36 14.83
N LEU A 87 15.28 -2.62 15.14
CA LEU A 87 14.01 -2.94 15.80
C LEU A 87 13.95 -2.36 17.21
N THR A 88 15.00 -2.57 18.01
CA THR A 88 15.07 -2.04 19.39
C THR A 88 15.00 -0.51 19.38
N GLU A 89 15.75 0.16 18.49
CA GLU A 89 15.69 1.61 18.33
C GLU A 89 14.27 2.09 17.94
N ALA A 90 13.56 1.31 17.11
CA ALA A 90 12.20 1.64 16.75
C ALA A 90 11.20 1.46 17.91
N VAL A 91 11.37 0.42 18.74
CA VAL A 91 10.60 0.20 19.97
C VAL A 91 10.81 1.39 20.91
N ASP A 92 12.07 1.70 21.25
CA ASP A 92 12.43 2.82 22.13
C ASP A 92 11.84 4.16 21.61
N ALA A 93 11.87 4.37 20.29
CA ALA A 93 11.32 5.57 19.69
C ALA A 93 9.79 5.70 19.80
N LEU A 94 9.07 4.58 19.90
CA LEU A 94 7.62 4.60 20.08
C LEU A 94 7.19 4.93 21.51
N ASP A 95 8.05 4.71 22.52
CA ASP A 95 7.73 5.00 23.93
C ASP A 95 7.42 6.48 24.16
N ASP A 96 8.05 7.36 23.41
CA ASP A 96 7.86 8.81 23.50
C ASP A 96 6.73 9.35 22.60
N VAL A 97 6.16 8.50 21.74
CA VAL A 97 5.10 8.89 20.79
C VAL A 97 3.77 9.02 21.51
N LYS A 98 3.17 10.21 21.44
CA LYS A 98 1.79 10.42 21.91
C LYS A 98 0.80 9.83 20.92
N PRO A 99 -0.30 9.21 21.39
CA PRO A 99 -1.37 8.75 20.51
C PRO A 99 -1.87 9.85 19.56
N LEU A 100 -2.03 9.47 18.31
CA LEU A 100 -2.57 10.31 17.24
C LEU A 100 -3.97 9.83 16.84
N SER A 101 -4.72 10.68 16.17
CA SER A 101 -6.00 10.28 15.60
C SER A 101 -5.82 9.22 14.52
N ALA A 102 -6.77 8.28 14.44
CA ALA A 102 -6.84 7.35 13.33
C ALA A 102 -7.06 8.09 12.00
N LEU A 103 -6.43 7.57 10.95
CA LEU A 103 -6.60 8.06 9.58
C LEU A 103 -7.92 7.53 9.01
N GLN A 104 -8.64 8.40 8.30
CA GLN A 104 -9.86 8.03 7.61
C GLN A 104 -9.54 7.43 6.23
N PHE A 105 -10.19 6.33 5.89
CA PHE A 105 -10.06 5.75 4.55
C PHE A 105 -10.61 6.69 3.49
N SER A 106 -9.84 6.90 2.41
CA SER A 106 -10.29 7.66 1.23
C SER A 106 -10.30 6.78 -0.03
N PRO A 107 -11.48 6.48 -0.61
CA PRO A 107 -11.55 5.75 -1.87
C PRO A 107 -10.83 6.45 -3.03
N ALA A 108 -10.67 7.75 -2.94
CA ALA A 108 -9.99 8.55 -3.95
C ALA A 108 -8.46 8.40 -3.86
N LEU A 109 -7.90 8.40 -2.64
CA LEU A 109 -6.49 8.06 -2.41
C LEU A 109 -6.21 6.61 -2.79
N HIS A 110 -7.12 5.68 -2.51
CA HIS A 110 -6.98 4.28 -2.92
C HIS A 110 -6.77 4.15 -4.43
N ARG A 111 -7.49 4.93 -5.25
CA ARG A 111 -7.27 4.92 -6.70
C ARG A 111 -5.89 5.44 -7.10
N ALA A 112 -5.37 6.44 -6.38
CA ALA A 112 -4.02 6.96 -6.62
C ALA A 112 -2.96 5.90 -6.29
N ALA A 113 -3.02 5.33 -5.09
CA ALA A 113 -2.14 4.25 -4.63
C ALA A 113 -2.19 3.03 -5.57
N ALA A 114 -3.40 2.58 -5.96
CA ALA A 114 -3.58 1.45 -6.86
C ALA A 114 -3.06 1.72 -8.27
N ALA A 115 -3.20 2.94 -8.78
CA ALA A 115 -2.64 3.32 -10.09
C ALA A 115 -1.11 3.26 -10.06
N HIS A 116 -0.47 3.80 -9.01
CA HIS A 116 0.97 3.76 -8.85
C HIS A 116 1.48 2.33 -8.63
N GLY A 117 0.87 1.58 -7.72
CA GLY A 117 1.24 0.19 -7.47
C GLY A 117 1.21 -0.66 -8.73
N ARG A 118 0.17 -0.54 -9.56
CA ARG A 118 0.08 -1.24 -10.87
C ARG A 118 1.18 -0.81 -11.84
N ASP A 119 1.52 0.48 -11.88
CA ASP A 119 2.58 0.99 -12.75
C ASP A 119 3.95 0.42 -12.37
N ILE A 120 4.36 0.58 -11.11
CA ILE A 120 5.67 0.08 -10.65
C ILE A 120 5.70 -1.45 -10.58
N GLY A 121 4.58 -2.10 -10.20
CA GLY A 121 4.45 -3.54 -10.12
C GLY A 121 4.65 -4.23 -11.47
N ALA A 122 4.03 -3.70 -12.53
CA ALA A 122 4.18 -4.21 -13.89
C ALA A 122 5.60 -4.03 -14.44
N ARG A 123 6.25 -2.89 -14.11
CA ARG A 123 7.64 -2.60 -14.52
C ARG A 123 8.69 -3.32 -13.67
N GLY A 124 8.34 -3.85 -12.50
CA GLY A 124 9.26 -4.49 -11.57
C GLY A 124 10.27 -3.54 -10.94
N VAL A 125 9.89 -2.27 -10.73
CA VAL A 125 10.79 -1.22 -10.21
C VAL A 125 10.40 -0.77 -8.81
N VAL A 126 11.38 -0.30 -8.06
CA VAL A 126 11.22 0.37 -6.75
C VAL A 126 11.33 1.86 -6.99
N SER A 127 10.21 2.58 -6.91
CA SER A 127 10.18 4.02 -7.19
C SER A 127 8.93 4.67 -6.62
N HIS A 128 9.08 5.90 -6.15
CA HIS A 128 7.96 6.81 -5.87
C HIS A 128 7.49 7.56 -7.13
N GLU A 129 8.33 7.61 -8.17
CA GLU A 129 8.00 8.26 -9.44
C GLU A 129 7.30 7.28 -10.38
N GLY A 130 6.18 7.71 -10.94
CA GLY A 130 5.44 6.96 -11.96
C GLY A 130 6.12 7.01 -13.33
N SER A 131 5.74 6.11 -14.26
CA SER A 131 6.32 6.00 -15.61
C SER A 131 6.25 7.28 -16.43
N GLY A 132 5.28 8.16 -16.16
CA GLY A 132 5.14 9.48 -16.78
C GLY A 132 5.79 10.63 -16.02
N GLY A 133 6.68 10.36 -15.05
CA GLY A 133 7.30 11.38 -14.21
C GLY A 133 6.39 11.94 -13.11
N SER A 134 5.23 11.34 -12.86
CA SER A 134 4.30 11.80 -11.84
C SER A 134 4.84 11.54 -10.43
N THR A 135 4.81 12.56 -9.57
CA THR A 135 5.12 12.43 -8.15
C THR A 135 3.92 11.87 -7.38
N PRO A 136 4.12 11.37 -6.14
CA PRO A 136 3.01 11.00 -5.24
C PRO A 136 1.98 12.12 -5.09
N SER A 137 2.44 13.36 -4.86
CA SER A 137 1.57 14.53 -4.72
C SER A 137 0.73 14.80 -5.97
N ASP A 138 1.31 14.66 -7.17
CA ASP A 138 0.57 14.82 -8.43
C ASP A 138 -0.56 13.80 -8.54
N ARG A 139 -0.29 12.54 -8.21
CA ARG A 139 -1.29 11.47 -8.25
C ARG A 139 -2.41 11.72 -7.23
N MET A 140 -2.06 12.02 -5.97
CA MET A 140 -3.05 12.30 -4.94
C MET A 140 -3.88 13.54 -5.26
N LYS A 141 -3.27 14.58 -5.85
CA LYS A 141 -4.00 15.76 -6.34
C LYS A 141 -4.93 15.39 -7.49
N GLN A 142 -4.45 14.62 -8.45
CA GLN A 142 -5.24 14.22 -9.63
C GLN A 142 -6.44 13.35 -9.27
N PHE A 143 -6.25 12.32 -8.42
CA PHE A 143 -7.28 11.33 -8.11
C PHE A 143 -8.19 11.77 -6.96
N ALA A 144 -7.64 12.47 -5.96
CA ALA A 144 -8.32 12.79 -4.72
C ALA A 144 -8.51 14.29 -4.48
N GLY A 145 -8.02 15.17 -5.37
CA GLY A 145 -8.03 16.61 -5.11
C GLY A 145 -7.30 16.98 -3.81
N ALA A 146 -6.30 16.16 -3.41
CA ALA A 146 -5.58 16.34 -2.16
C ALA A 146 -4.92 17.72 -2.10
N THR A 147 -5.01 18.36 -0.93
CA THR A 147 -4.39 19.65 -0.63
C THR A 147 -3.67 19.58 0.72
N GLY A 148 -2.71 20.46 0.95
CA GLY A 148 -1.86 20.40 2.13
C GLY A 148 -0.78 19.33 2.03
N ALA A 149 -0.38 18.77 3.17
CA ALA A 149 0.62 17.71 3.22
C ALA A 149 0.13 16.43 2.53
N THR A 150 1.01 15.82 1.75
CA THR A 150 0.84 14.50 1.15
C THR A 150 2.08 13.66 1.39
N GLY A 151 1.94 12.35 1.52
CA GLY A 151 3.04 11.44 1.71
C GLY A 151 2.73 10.05 1.18
N GLU A 152 3.76 9.33 0.77
CA GLU A 152 3.65 7.97 0.27
C GLU A 152 4.71 7.09 0.92
N ALA A 153 4.31 5.93 1.41
CA ALA A 153 5.19 4.84 1.81
C ALA A 153 4.91 3.61 0.95
N ILE A 154 5.95 2.85 0.62
CA ILE A 154 5.81 1.67 -0.23
C ILE A 154 6.55 0.51 0.43
N SER A 155 5.87 -0.63 0.60
CA SER A 155 6.44 -1.89 1.07
C SER A 155 6.45 -2.91 -0.07
N PHE A 156 7.51 -3.71 -0.15
CA PHE A 156 7.72 -4.70 -1.20
C PHE A 156 7.92 -6.10 -0.63
N GLY A 157 7.22 -7.09 -1.18
CA GLY A 157 7.45 -8.51 -0.91
C GLY A 157 6.87 -9.04 0.40
N LEU A 158 6.24 -8.20 1.21
CA LEU A 158 5.55 -8.61 2.42
C LEU A 158 4.06 -8.80 2.17
N ASP A 159 3.49 -9.82 2.82
CA ASP A 159 2.08 -10.17 2.65
C ASP A 159 1.24 -9.92 3.91
N GLU A 160 1.85 -9.94 5.08
CA GLU A 160 1.14 -9.77 6.34
C GLU A 160 0.99 -8.30 6.70
N PRO A 161 -0.23 -7.85 7.04
CA PRO A 161 -0.51 -6.44 7.30
C PRO A 161 0.37 -5.80 8.37
N GLU A 162 0.58 -6.49 9.47
CA GLU A 162 1.42 -6.00 10.58
C GLU A 162 2.89 -5.92 10.19
N ASP A 163 3.39 -6.90 9.40
CA ASP A 163 4.79 -6.90 8.96
C ASP A 163 5.09 -5.73 8.05
N ILE A 164 4.13 -5.35 7.18
CA ILE A 164 4.23 -4.18 6.30
C ILE A 164 4.42 -2.90 7.12
N ILE A 165 3.62 -2.72 8.17
CA ILE A 165 3.73 -1.52 9.01
C ILE A 165 4.99 -1.57 9.88
N ILE A 166 5.34 -2.73 10.44
CA ILE A 166 6.57 -2.89 11.23
C ILE A 166 7.81 -2.62 10.38
N GLU A 167 7.88 -3.13 9.14
CA GLU A 167 8.98 -2.84 8.21
C GLU A 167 9.17 -1.33 8.03
N LEU A 168 8.09 -0.61 7.76
CA LEU A 168 8.12 0.84 7.54
C LEU A 168 8.42 1.63 8.82
N VAL A 169 8.06 1.12 9.99
CA VAL A 169 8.39 1.74 11.29
C VAL A 169 9.84 1.49 11.67
N VAL A 170 10.33 0.27 11.50
CA VAL A 170 11.75 -0.07 11.72
C VAL A 170 12.64 0.70 10.75
N ASP A 171 12.22 0.80 9.50
CA ASP A 171 12.88 1.53 8.41
C ASP A 171 14.37 1.13 8.29
N ASP A 172 14.62 -0.21 8.31
CA ASP A 172 15.93 -0.84 8.34
C ASP A 172 16.81 -0.39 7.16
N GLY A 173 18.01 0.09 7.46
CA GLY A 173 18.95 0.61 6.46
C GLY A 173 18.62 2.02 5.94
N VAL A 174 17.64 2.72 6.54
CA VAL A 174 17.31 4.12 6.25
C VAL A 174 17.60 5.00 7.47
N PRO A 175 18.80 5.60 7.60
CA PRO A 175 19.22 6.30 8.80
C PRO A 175 18.30 7.47 9.22
N SER A 176 17.59 8.06 8.27
CA SER A 176 16.65 9.16 8.53
C SER A 176 15.35 8.69 9.19
N ARG A 177 15.04 7.39 9.16
CA ARG A 177 13.75 6.81 9.58
C ARG A 177 12.57 7.56 8.96
N ALA A 178 12.68 7.82 7.66
CA ALA A 178 11.73 8.69 6.95
C ALA A 178 10.32 8.11 6.91
N HIS A 179 10.18 6.78 6.74
CA HIS A 179 8.86 6.14 6.72
C HIS A 179 8.21 6.18 8.10
N ARG A 180 8.95 5.91 9.20
CA ARG A 180 8.42 6.04 10.58
C ARG A 180 7.90 7.45 10.85
N LYS A 181 8.69 8.47 10.52
CA LYS A 181 8.29 9.87 10.68
C LYS A 181 7.05 10.21 9.86
N LEU A 182 6.96 9.67 8.66
CA LEU A 182 5.80 9.86 7.79
C LEU A 182 4.54 9.25 8.39
N LEU A 183 4.58 7.96 8.80
CA LEU A 183 3.43 7.25 9.35
C LEU A 183 2.92 7.84 10.67
N LEU A 184 3.81 8.45 11.45
CA LEU A 184 3.53 9.10 12.74
C LEU A 184 3.37 10.63 12.64
N SER A 185 3.29 11.20 11.43
CA SER A 185 3.03 12.63 11.29
C SER A 185 1.59 12.98 11.69
N PRO A 186 1.38 14.02 12.51
CA PRO A 186 0.05 14.54 12.83
C PRO A 186 -0.62 15.29 11.67
N ASP A 187 0.13 15.59 10.62
CA ASP A 187 -0.37 16.41 9.49
C ASP A 187 -1.36 15.65 8.60
N PHE A 188 -1.46 14.33 8.73
CA PHE A 188 -2.33 13.51 7.90
C PHE A 188 -3.62 13.13 8.62
N HIS A 189 -4.74 13.20 7.88
CA HIS A 189 -6.07 12.85 8.34
C HIS A 189 -6.71 11.73 7.52
N PHE A 190 -6.23 11.52 6.30
CA PHE A 190 -6.73 10.51 5.37
C PHE A 190 -5.60 9.60 4.92
N ALA A 191 -5.95 8.34 4.71
CA ALA A 191 -5.04 7.38 4.07
C ALA A 191 -5.80 6.39 3.20
N ALA A 192 -5.04 5.71 2.36
CA ALA A 192 -5.47 4.51 1.66
C ALA A 192 -4.28 3.60 1.40
N VAL A 193 -4.56 2.31 1.31
CA VAL A 193 -3.59 1.26 0.98
C VAL A 193 -4.06 0.56 -0.27
N ALA A 194 -3.15 0.30 -1.20
CA ALA A 194 -3.39 -0.58 -2.34
C ALA A 194 -2.25 -1.59 -2.47
N CYS A 195 -2.60 -2.88 -2.43
CA CYS A 195 -1.65 -3.98 -2.55
C CYS A 195 -1.89 -4.72 -3.87
N VAL A 196 -0.88 -4.74 -4.73
CA VAL A 196 -0.98 -5.32 -6.09
C VAL A 196 0.22 -6.23 -6.39
N PRO A 197 0.12 -7.09 -7.42
CA PRO A 197 1.25 -7.90 -7.85
C PRO A 197 2.45 -7.04 -8.29
N HIS A 198 3.66 -7.51 -7.94
CA HIS A 198 4.92 -6.92 -8.38
C HIS A 198 5.77 -8.01 -9.06
N SER A 199 6.25 -7.75 -10.28
CA SER A 199 6.91 -8.76 -11.11
C SER A 199 8.22 -9.29 -10.54
N TYR A 200 8.91 -8.53 -9.67
CA TYR A 200 10.15 -8.95 -9.01
C TYR A 200 9.92 -9.38 -7.55
N TYR A 201 9.14 -8.62 -6.77
CA TYR A 201 8.93 -8.86 -5.34
C TYR A 201 7.65 -9.64 -5.02
N ASN A 202 6.90 -10.14 -6.00
CA ASN A 202 5.57 -10.77 -5.92
C ASN A 202 4.45 -9.80 -5.55
N THR A 203 4.67 -8.92 -4.57
CA THR A 203 3.67 -7.94 -4.12
C THR A 203 4.30 -6.59 -3.86
N VAL A 204 3.53 -5.54 -4.00
CA VAL A 204 3.84 -4.18 -3.56
C VAL A 204 2.60 -3.59 -2.91
N CYS A 205 2.76 -2.97 -1.74
CA CYS A 205 1.71 -2.22 -1.07
C CYS A 205 2.11 -0.74 -1.03
N VAL A 206 1.29 0.11 -1.65
CA VAL A 206 1.43 1.57 -1.66
C VAL A 206 0.47 2.13 -0.61
N ILE A 207 0.99 2.97 0.28
CA ILE A 207 0.26 3.67 1.34
C ILE A 207 0.32 5.16 1.06
N ASP A 208 -0.79 5.73 0.62
CA ASP A 208 -0.95 7.15 0.40
C ASP A 208 -1.57 7.83 1.62
N LEU A 209 -0.97 8.95 2.06
CA LEU A 209 -1.43 9.77 3.18
C LEU A 209 -1.66 11.21 2.71
N ALA A 210 -2.72 11.85 3.23
CA ALA A 210 -3.02 13.23 2.89
C ALA A 210 -3.62 14.01 4.06
N HIS A 211 -3.32 15.30 4.12
CA HIS A 211 -3.99 16.23 5.03
C HIS A 211 -5.48 16.36 4.69
N SER A 212 -5.80 16.50 3.42
CA SER A 212 -7.17 16.50 2.94
C SER A 212 -7.32 15.63 1.70
N ALA A 213 -8.46 14.96 1.59
CA ALA A 213 -8.84 14.19 0.41
C ALA A 213 -10.29 14.48 0.09
N GLY A 214 -10.54 15.07 -1.06
CA GLY A 214 -11.90 15.29 -1.55
C GLY A 214 -12.55 13.97 -1.96
N ASN A 215 -13.87 13.90 -1.87
CA ASN A 215 -14.63 12.86 -2.57
C ASN A 215 -14.56 13.15 -4.06
N ALA A 216 -13.57 12.60 -4.76
CA ALA A 216 -13.51 12.72 -6.21
C ALA A 216 -14.81 12.12 -6.78
N ARG A 217 -15.67 12.98 -7.32
CA ARG A 217 -16.80 12.55 -8.13
C ARG A 217 -16.24 11.69 -9.26
N ALA A 218 -16.75 10.48 -9.40
CA ALA A 218 -16.49 9.67 -10.58
C ALA A 218 -16.83 10.53 -11.81
N ARG A 219 -15.83 10.81 -12.65
CA ARG A 219 -16.03 11.37 -13.99
C ARG A 219 -16.26 10.24 -14.96
#